data_3603fcd605d7c5b2aea108df4595cd50
#
_entry.id   3603fcd605d7c5b2aea108df4595cd50
#
_cell.length_a   1.000
_cell.length_b   1.000
_cell.length_c   1.000
_cell.angle_alpha   90.00
_cell.angle_beta   90.00
_cell.angle_gamma   90.00
#
_symmetry.space_group_name_H-M   'P 1'
#
loop_
_entity.id
_entity.type
_entity.pdbx_description
1 polymer ?
#
loop_
_entity_poly.entity_id
_entity_poly.type
_entity_poly.pdbx_seq_one_letter_code
_entity_poly.pdbx_strand_id
1 'polypeptide(L)'
;MISVQIAMKLKRIVRNNIDDIIDPKHIYLYKIPEDVDRLKTLPFIRINHVTSSATTHSSDNLNMTRERFQVQYFYDDEEESDIEARISELDNILRQNGFYFSTGYDSFDPDLEGVITVTRQYNYRNNLIKENIIS
;
A
#
# COMPACT_ATOMS: atom_id res chain seq x y z
N MET A 1 -5.94 -10.52 13.73
CA MET A 1 -5.93 -9.05 13.86
C MET A 1 -6.45 -8.42 12.59
N ILE A 2 -7.40 -7.49 12.74
CA ILE A 2 -8.08 -6.92 11.58
C ILE A 2 -7.13 -6.15 10.66
N SER A 3 -6.21 -5.37 11.24
CA SER A 3 -5.27 -4.58 10.43
C SER A 3 -4.36 -5.46 9.56
N VAL A 4 -3.97 -6.63 10.06
CA VAL A 4 -3.17 -7.57 9.27
C VAL A 4 -3.98 -8.12 8.10
N GLN A 5 -5.24 -8.44 8.34
CA GLN A 5 -6.12 -8.95 7.28
C GLN A 5 -6.33 -7.91 6.19
N ILE A 6 -6.50 -6.65 6.57
CA ILE A 6 -6.65 -5.56 5.61
C ILE A 6 -5.35 -5.32 4.84
N ALA A 7 -4.21 -5.40 5.52
CA ALA A 7 -2.91 -5.28 4.86
C ALA A 7 -2.70 -6.40 3.84
N MET A 8 -3.13 -7.61 4.17
CA MET A 8 -3.06 -8.74 3.22
C MET A 8 -3.98 -8.53 2.02
N LYS A 9 -5.15 -7.95 2.24
CA LYS A 9 -6.06 -7.58 1.15
C LYS A 9 -5.39 -6.55 0.24
N LEU A 10 -4.78 -5.53 0.82
CA LEU A 10 -4.08 -4.49 0.08
C LEU A 10 -2.94 -5.10 -0.76
N LYS A 11 -2.14 -5.96 -0.14
CA LYS A 11 -1.05 -6.64 -0.85
C LYS A 11 -1.58 -7.44 -2.04
N ARG A 12 -2.69 -8.15 -1.87
CA ARG A 12 -3.26 -8.95 -2.95
C ARG A 12 -3.71 -8.07 -4.11
N ILE A 13 -4.36 -6.94 -3.83
CA ILE A 13 -4.80 -6.02 -4.86
C ILE A 13 -3.61 -5.45 -5.61
N VAL A 14 -2.60 -4.98 -4.88
CA VAL A 14 -1.39 -4.43 -5.50
C VAL A 14 -0.70 -5.49 -6.35
N ARG A 15 -0.50 -6.68 -5.81
CA ARG A 15 0.14 -7.76 -6.54
C ARG A 15 -0.58 -8.09 -7.84
N ASN A 16 -1.89 -8.22 -7.79
CA ASN A 16 -2.67 -8.63 -8.97
C ASN A 16 -2.65 -7.57 -10.08
N ASN A 17 -2.28 -6.34 -9.76
CA ASN A 17 -2.30 -5.25 -10.72
C ASN A 17 -0.92 -4.71 -11.07
N ILE A 18 0.15 -5.34 -10.58
CA ILE A 18 1.52 -4.89 -10.85
C ILE A 18 2.48 -6.06 -11.09
N ASP A 19 1.99 -7.29 -11.07
CA ASP A 19 2.82 -8.49 -11.17
C ASP A 19 3.53 -8.64 -12.51
N ASP A 20 3.12 -7.89 -13.52
CA ASP A 20 3.77 -7.89 -14.82
C ASP A 20 5.05 -7.02 -14.85
N ILE A 21 5.22 -6.12 -13.89
CA ILE A 21 6.41 -5.26 -13.83
C ILE A 21 7.19 -5.40 -12.54
N ILE A 22 6.59 -5.92 -11.49
CA ILE A 22 7.28 -6.18 -10.22
C ILE A 22 7.03 -7.63 -9.83
N ASP A 23 8.12 -8.36 -9.57
CA ASP A 23 8.02 -9.75 -9.13
C ASP A 23 7.20 -9.82 -7.83
N PRO A 24 6.15 -10.64 -7.77
CA PRO A 24 5.36 -10.79 -6.55
C PRO A 24 6.17 -11.16 -5.30
N LYS A 25 7.31 -11.82 -5.49
CA LYS A 25 8.20 -12.14 -4.36
C LYS A 25 8.87 -10.90 -3.79
N HIS A 26 8.86 -9.79 -4.51
CA HIS A 26 9.45 -8.54 -4.08
C HIS A 26 8.41 -7.58 -3.52
N ILE A 27 7.23 -8.07 -3.17
CA ILE A 27 6.21 -7.30 -2.46
C ILE A 27 6.20 -7.77 -1.02
N TYR A 28 6.72 -6.92 -0.13
CA TYR A 28 6.92 -7.26 1.28
C TYR A 28 5.85 -6.64 2.15
N LEU A 29 5.38 -7.42 3.11
CA LEU A 29 4.39 -6.97 4.07
C LEU A 29 5.11 -6.65 5.39
N TYR A 30 5.03 -5.40 5.82
CA TYR A 30 5.65 -4.85 7.02
C TYR A 30 7.16 -4.75 6.98
N LYS A 31 7.88 -5.85 6.80
CA LYS A 31 9.33 -5.85 6.94
C LYS A 31 10.01 -6.46 5.72
N ILE A 32 11.04 -5.79 5.25
CA ILE A 32 11.93 -6.35 4.23
C ILE A 32 12.97 -7.19 4.96
N PRO A 33 13.15 -8.47 4.60
CA PRO A 33 14.15 -9.31 5.25
C PRO A 33 15.55 -8.68 5.15
N GLU A 34 16.33 -8.82 6.22
CA GLU A 34 17.66 -8.20 6.31
C GLU A 34 18.65 -8.78 5.30
N ASP A 35 18.46 -10.01 4.90
CA ASP A 35 19.34 -10.69 3.94
C ASP A 35 19.03 -10.36 2.49
N VAL A 36 18.03 -9.53 2.23
CA VAL A 36 17.68 -9.12 0.87
C VAL A 36 18.66 -8.06 0.38
N ASP A 37 19.24 -8.29 -0.79
CA ASP A 37 20.03 -7.27 -1.49
C ASP A 37 19.06 -6.33 -2.21
N ARG A 38 18.86 -5.16 -1.63
CA ARG A 38 17.85 -4.22 -2.13
C ARG A 38 18.11 -3.75 -3.55
N LEU A 39 19.37 -3.53 -3.91
CA LEU A 39 19.70 -3.09 -5.27
C LEU A 39 19.39 -4.16 -6.30
N LYS A 40 19.63 -5.42 -5.96
CA LYS A 40 19.35 -6.52 -6.88
C LYS A 40 17.87 -6.90 -6.92
N THR A 41 17.10 -6.41 -5.96
CA THR A 41 15.68 -6.73 -5.84
C THR A 41 14.79 -5.70 -6.52
N LEU A 42 15.34 -4.58 -6.95
CA LEU A 42 14.57 -3.52 -7.60
C LEU A 42 13.86 -4.01 -8.86
N PRO A 43 12.63 -3.57 -9.12
CA PRO A 43 11.79 -2.79 -8.22
C PRO A 43 11.15 -3.66 -7.13
N PHE A 44 10.88 -3.08 -5.98
CA PHE A 44 10.21 -3.81 -4.91
C PHE A 44 9.24 -2.88 -4.16
N ILE A 45 8.35 -3.48 -3.38
CA ILE A 45 7.29 -2.76 -2.68
C ILE A 45 7.28 -3.21 -1.23
N ARG A 46 7.07 -2.26 -0.34
CA ARG A 46 6.79 -2.54 1.07
C ARG A 46 5.44 -1.97 1.44
N ILE A 47 4.62 -2.77 2.09
CA ILE A 47 3.29 -2.38 2.56
C ILE A 47 3.28 -2.51 4.08
N ASN A 48 2.84 -1.46 4.77
CA ASN A 48 2.72 -1.52 6.23
C ASN A 48 1.53 -0.72 6.72
N HIS A 49 1.09 -1.07 7.91
CA HIS A 49 0.05 -0.35 8.61
C HIS A 49 0.67 0.85 9.31
N VAL A 50 0.07 2.02 9.15
CA VAL A 50 0.60 3.24 9.74
C VAL A 50 -0.12 3.56 11.04
N THR A 51 -1.45 3.60 10.99
CA THR A 51 -2.23 3.92 12.17
C THR A 51 -3.67 3.48 11.97
N SER A 52 -4.36 3.30 13.07
CA SER A 52 -5.80 3.09 13.06
C SER A 52 -6.45 4.06 14.01
N SER A 53 -7.65 4.51 13.67
CA SER A 53 -8.43 5.39 14.51
C SER A 53 -9.90 5.08 14.35
N ALA A 54 -10.62 5.15 15.45
CA ALA A 54 -12.06 5.03 15.43
C ALA A 54 -12.65 6.38 15.04
N THR A 55 -13.63 6.37 14.15
CA THR A 55 -14.34 7.57 13.78
C THR A 55 -15.58 7.70 14.68
N THR A 56 -15.33 7.90 15.96
CA THR A 56 -16.36 7.72 16.97
C THR A 56 -16.78 9.02 17.63
N HIS A 57 -16.84 10.09 16.87
CA HIS A 57 -17.39 11.33 17.42
C HIS A 57 -18.87 11.21 17.70
N SER A 58 -19.49 10.22 17.15
CA SER A 58 -20.89 9.90 17.38
C SER A 58 -20.97 8.44 17.77
N SER A 59 -21.74 8.14 18.80
CA SER A 59 -21.96 6.76 19.24
C SER A 59 -22.58 5.89 18.15
N ASP A 60 -23.18 6.50 17.16
CA ASP A 60 -23.81 5.79 16.05
C ASP A 60 -22.81 5.18 15.07
N ASN A 61 -21.54 5.56 15.16
CA ASN A 61 -20.51 5.15 14.22
C ASN A 61 -19.56 4.10 14.80
N LEU A 62 -19.99 3.36 15.78
CA LEU A 62 -19.17 2.34 16.42
C LEU A 62 -18.75 1.23 15.48
N ASN A 63 -19.50 1.01 14.42
CA ASN A 63 -19.21 -0.02 13.42
C ASN A 63 -18.30 0.45 12.31
N MET A 64 -17.79 1.69 12.38
CA MET A 64 -16.84 2.20 11.37
C MET A 64 -15.48 2.42 12.00
N THR A 65 -14.47 1.90 11.33
CA THR A 65 -13.08 2.16 11.71
C THR A 65 -12.34 2.74 10.52
N ARG A 66 -11.31 3.51 10.79
CA ARG A 66 -10.44 4.06 9.78
C ARG A 66 -9.04 3.56 10.03
N GLU A 67 -8.53 2.84 9.06
CA GLU A 67 -7.18 2.31 9.08
C GLU A 67 -6.36 3.03 8.02
N ARG A 68 -5.11 3.35 8.34
CA ARG A 68 -4.20 3.96 7.37
C ARG A 68 -3.08 3.00 7.06
N PHE A 69 -2.85 2.80 5.78
CA PHE A 69 -1.80 1.92 5.27
C PHE A 69 -0.87 2.68 4.36
N GLN A 70 0.36 2.23 4.31
CA GLN A 70 1.38 2.85 3.48
C GLN A 70 1.90 1.83 2.49
N VAL A 71 1.99 2.25 1.23
CA VAL A 71 2.62 1.48 0.16
C VAL A 71 3.82 2.27 -0.31
N GLN A 72 5.01 1.68 -0.21
CA GLN A 72 6.24 2.28 -0.69
C GLN A 72 6.76 1.50 -1.88
N TYR A 73 6.99 2.21 -2.98
CA TYR A 73 7.54 1.65 -4.21
C TYR A 73 8.98 2.09 -4.33
N PHE A 74 9.89 1.13 -4.52
CA PHE A 74 11.32 1.39 -4.64
C PHE A 74 11.74 0.96 -6.05
N TYR A 75 12.28 1.87 -6.83
CA TYR A 75 12.67 1.56 -8.20
C TYR A 75 13.81 2.43 -8.68
N ASP A 76 14.47 1.96 -9.73
CA ASP A 76 15.55 2.70 -10.38
C ASP A 76 14.94 3.92 -11.11
N ASP A 77 15.61 5.05 -11.06
CA ASP A 77 15.13 6.27 -11.68
C ASP A 77 14.94 6.15 -13.20
N GLU A 78 15.59 5.19 -13.84
CA GLU A 78 15.39 4.92 -15.26
C GLU A 78 14.03 4.27 -15.57
N GLU A 79 13.39 3.65 -14.55
CA GLU A 79 12.09 2.98 -14.70
C GLU A 79 10.93 3.85 -14.27
N GLU A 80 11.17 5.11 -13.97
CA GLU A 80 10.20 5.99 -13.31
C GLU A 80 8.87 6.09 -14.04
N SER A 81 8.89 6.30 -15.36
CA SER A 81 7.65 6.57 -16.09
C SER A 81 6.67 5.41 -16.09
N ASP A 82 7.17 4.18 -16.18
CA ASP A 82 6.31 3.01 -16.22
C ASP A 82 5.66 2.73 -14.87
N ILE A 83 6.44 2.91 -13.81
CA ILE A 83 5.96 2.65 -12.47
C ILE A 83 5.00 3.74 -12.02
N GLU A 84 5.28 5.01 -12.31
CA GLU A 84 4.39 6.10 -11.96
C GLU A 84 3.01 5.96 -12.63
N ALA A 85 3.01 5.59 -13.90
CA ALA A 85 1.75 5.36 -14.60
C ALA A 85 0.93 4.25 -13.93
N ARG A 86 1.60 3.19 -13.52
CA ARG A 86 0.92 2.07 -12.87
C ARG A 86 0.41 2.46 -11.48
N ILE A 87 1.15 3.27 -10.73
CA ILE A 87 0.71 3.76 -9.42
C ILE A 87 -0.57 4.56 -9.56
N SER A 88 -0.66 5.39 -10.59
CA SER A 88 -1.87 6.19 -10.85
C SER A 88 -3.07 5.29 -11.16
N GLU A 89 -2.87 4.25 -11.95
CA GLU A 89 -3.92 3.26 -12.21
C GLU A 89 -4.35 2.54 -10.94
N LEU A 90 -3.38 2.17 -10.12
CA LEU A 90 -3.64 1.50 -8.85
C LEU A 90 -4.47 2.35 -7.89
N ASP A 91 -4.26 3.66 -7.87
CA ASP A 91 -5.05 4.54 -7.01
C ASP A 91 -6.55 4.40 -7.29
N ASN A 92 -6.93 4.28 -8.55
CA ASN A 92 -8.33 4.10 -8.93
C ASN A 92 -8.85 2.73 -8.50
N ILE A 93 -8.07 1.70 -8.71
CA ILE A 93 -8.44 0.33 -8.33
C ILE A 93 -8.58 0.22 -6.81
N LEU A 94 -7.64 0.80 -6.08
CA LEU A 94 -7.66 0.77 -4.63
C LEU A 94 -8.87 1.51 -4.08
N ARG A 95 -9.23 2.65 -4.66
CA ARG A 95 -10.42 3.39 -4.24
C ARG A 95 -11.68 2.55 -4.39
N GLN A 96 -11.79 1.79 -5.46
CA GLN A 96 -12.93 0.90 -5.69
C GLN A 96 -12.98 -0.22 -4.66
N ASN A 97 -11.89 -0.49 -3.98
CA ASN A 97 -11.77 -1.54 -2.97
C ASN A 97 -11.69 -0.98 -1.53
N GLY A 98 -12.03 0.28 -1.35
CA GLY A 98 -12.10 0.87 -0.02
C GLY A 98 -10.83 1.57 0.45
N PHE A 99 -9.79 1.60 -0.36
CA PHE A 99 -8.54 2.27 -0.02
C PHE A 99 -8.48 3.62 -0.71
N TYR A 100 -8.62 4.68 0.07
CA TYR A 100 -8.70 6.05 -0.45
C TYR A 100 -7.38 6.77 -0.26
N PHE A 101 -6.82 7.29 -1.33
CA PHE A 101 -5.58 8.02 -1.27
C PHE A 101 -5.68 9.21 -0.31
N SER A 102 -4.73 9.30 0.61
CA SER A 102 -4.68 10.37 1.60
C SER A 102 -3.53 11.33 1.30
N THR A 103 -2.31 10.83 1.24
CA THR A 103 -1.13 11.64 1.02
C THR A 103 -0.04 10.79 0.39
N GLY A 104 0.91 11.47 -0.22
CA GLY A 104 2.04 10.78 -0.81
C GLY A 104 3.16 11.75 -1.13
N TYR A 105 4.34 11.20 -1.29
CA TYR A 105 5.51 11.95 -1.71
C TYR A 105 6.53 10.99 -2.32
N ASP A 106 7.41 11.53 -3.11
CA ASP A 106 8.52 10.78 -3.69
C ASP A 106 9.83 11.46 -3.33
N SER A 107 10.87 10.64 -3.22
CA SER A 107 12.20 11.12 -2.87
C SER A 107 13.23 10.13 -3.36
N PHE A 108 14.48 10.56 -3.44
CA PHE A 108 15.58 9.63 -3.60
C PHE A 108 15.83 8.93 -2.27
N ASP A 109 16.13 7.62 -2.36
CA ASP A 109 16.44 6.86 -1.17
C ASP A 109 17.76 7.34 -0.58
N PRO A 110 17.82 7.69 0.72
CA PRO A 110 19.04 8.21 1.32
C PRO A 110 20.17 7.17 1.41
N ASP A 111 19.83 5.89 1.39
CA ASP A 111 20.79 4.81 1.57
C ASP A 111 21.17 4.11 0.26
N LEU A 112 20.36 4.28 -0.79
CA LEU A 112 20.55 3.59 -2.06
C LEU A 112 20.65 4.60 -3.21
N GLU A 113 21.84 4.74 -3.76
CA GLU A 113 22.07 5.70 -4.84
C GLU A 113 21.28 5.34 -6.09
N GLY A 114 20.64 6.36 -6.69
CA GLY A 114 19.87 6.17 -7.92
C GLY A 114 18.51 5.51 -7.74
N VAL A 115 18.09 5.28 -6.52
CA VAL A 115 16.80 4.65 -6.21
C VAL A 115 15.79 5.71 -5.78
N ILE A 116 14.63 5.66 -6.41
CA ILE A 116 13.50 6.51 -6.06
C ILE A 116 12.56 5.72 -5.16
N THR A 117 12.08 6.36 -4.12
CA THR A 117 11.05 5.81 -3.23
C THR A 117 9.80 6.66 -3.38
N VAL A 118 8.71 6.05 -3.82
CA VAL A 118 7.40 6.70 -3.84
C VAL A 118 6.60 6.15 -2.67
N THR A 119 6.18 7.04 -1.79
CA THR A 119 5.39 6.69 -0.62
C THR A 119 3.96 7.14 -0.84
N ARG A 120 3.01 6.22 -0.69
CA ARG A 120 1.58 6.48 -0.84
C ARG A 120 0.87 6.01 0.41
N GLN A 121 0.04 6.84 1.00
CA GLN A 121 -0.76 6.46 2.16
C GLN A 121 -2.23 6.47 1.79
N TYR A 122 -2.93 5.43 2.24
CA TYR A 122 -4.34 5.22 1.94
C TYR A 122 -5.11 5.03 3.22
N ASN A 123 -6.28 5.64 3.29
CA ASN A 123 -7.24 5.37 4.35
C ASN A 123 -8.16 4.26 3.90
N TYR A 124 -8.27 3.22 4.71
CA TYR A 124 -9.24 2.16 4.46
C TYR A 124 -10.43 2.38 5.36
N ARG A 125 -11.60 2.43 4.77
CA ARG A 125 -12.85 2.56 5.51
C ARG A 125 -13.50 1.21 5.61
N ASN A 126 -13.58 0.73 6.84
CA ASN A 126 -14.22 -0.53 7.12
C ASN A 126 -15.59 -0.25 7.75
N ASN A 127 -16.64 -0.56 7.01
CA ASN A 127 -18.01 -0.53 7.50
C ASN A 127 -18.43 -1.97 7.77
N LEU A 128 -18.44 -2.36 9.03
CA LEU A 128 -18.68 -3.75 9.40
C LEU A 128 -20.05 -4.24 8.96
N ILE A 129 -21.06 -3.39 9.03
CA ILE A 129 -22.40 -3.76 8.59
C ILE A 129 -22.41 -4.08 7.09
N LYS A 130 -21.80 -3.22 6.31
CA LYS A 130 -21.73 -3.40 4.87
C LYS A 130 -20.97 -4.67 4.50
N GLU A 131 -19.87 -4.93 5.16
CA GLU A 131 -19.07 -6.13 4.88
C GLU A 131 -19.81 -7.40 5.25
N ASN A 132 -20.55 -7.39 6.33
CA ASN A 132 -21.36 -8.54 6.73
C ASN A 132 -22.45 -8.86 5.70
N ILE A 133 -22.99 -7.85 5.06
CA ILE A 133 -24.00 -8.04 4.02
C ILE A 133 -23.36 -8.61 2.74
N ILE A 134 -22.19 -8.12 2.38
CA ILE A 134 -21.53 -8.49 1.13
C ILE A 134 -20.85 -9.84 1.25
N SER A 135 -20.30 -10.13 2.39
CA SER A 135 -19.60 -11.38 2.59
C SER A 135 -20.56 -12.53 2.80
#